data_f11390e8635714ab446dfd9bb456c9ae
#
_entry.id   f11390e8635714ab446dfd9bb456c9ae
#
_cell.length_a   1.000
_cell.length_b   1.000
_cell.length_c   1.000
_cell.angle_alpha   90.00
_cell.angle_beta   90.00
_cell.angle_gamma   90.00
#
_symmetry.space_group_name_H-M   'P 1'
#
loop_
_entity.id
_entity.type
_entity.pdbx_description
1 polymer ?
#
loop_
_entity_poly.entity_id
_entity_poly.type
_entity_poly.pdbx_seq_one_letter_code
_entity_poly.pdbx_strand_id
1 'polypeptide(L)'
;MASEVLVDSNVYIDLLRAGRDPVATLYDWAEERDRSFAICGMVRLEVLRGIKALKARQRVSSLMDVMVNVPSDNRLWKSATDLAWNMDRKGKVIPGPDLVIAASALRLGATVMTSDAHFSHIEGLRVIAPPVDWFS
;
A
#
# COMPACT_ATOMS: atom_id res chain seq x y z
N MET A 1 -11.76 -10.32 -13.89
CA MET A 1 -11.84 -10.19 -12.44
C MET A 1 -11.08 -8.98 -11.95
N ALA A 2 -11.71 -8.16 -11.14
CA ALA A 2 -11.03 -7.07 -10.48
C ALA A 2 -10.09 -7.63 -9.42
N SER A 3 -8.83 -7.26 -9.46
CA SER A 3 -7.88 -7.58 -8.40
C SER A 3 -7.95 -6.52 -7.32
N GLU A 4 -7.47 -6.86 -6.14
CA GLU A 4 -7.34 -5.92 -5.04
C GLU A 4 -6.29 -4.87 -5.36
N VAL A 5 -6.43 -3.72 -4.72
CA VAL A 5 -5.44 -2.64 -4.75
C VAL A 5 -4.84 -2.51 -3.36
N LEU A 6 -3.53 -2.69 -3.27
CA LEU A 6 -2.78 -2.43 -2.05
C LEU A 6 -2.29 -0.99 -2.09
N VAL A 7 -2.84 -0.16 -1.22
CA VAL A 7 -2.51 1.26 -1.18
C VAL A 7 -1.27 1.45 -0.31
N ASP A 8 -0.23 2.04 -0.89
CA ASP A 8 1.01 2.35 -0.18
C ASP A 8 0.77 3.38 0.92
N SER A 9 1.56 3.30 1.97
CA SER A 9 1.44 4.20 3.12
C SER A 9 1.54 5.67 2.75
N ASN A 10 2.36 6.04 1.76
CA ASN A 10 2.50 7.43 1.35
C ASN A 10 1.19 8.05 0.84
N VAL A 11 0.31 7.25 0.23
CA VAL A 11 -0.99 7.73 -0.25
C VAL A 11 -1.87 8.16 0.93
N TYR A 12 -1.95 7.33 1.97
CA TYR A 12 -2.67 7.69 3.20
C TYR A 12 -2.10 8.96 3.84
N ILE A 13 -0.78 8.99 3.98
CA ILE A 13 -0.07 10.11 4.63
C ILE A 13 -0.29 11.41 3.85
N ASP A 14 -0.18 11.37 2.54
CA ASP A 14 -0.36 12.54 1.69
C ASP A 14 -1.81 13.04 1.69
N LEU A 15 -2.79 12.12 1.74
CA LEU A 15 -4.20 12.50 1.91
C LEU A 15 -4.41 13.24 3.22
N LEU A 16 -3.86 12.72 4.31
CA LEU A 16 -3.97 13.36 5.63
C LEU A 16 -3.31 14.73 5.63
N ARG A 17 -2.15 14.89 5.02
CA ARG A 17 -1.45 16.18 4.90
C ARG A 17 -2.23 17.18 4.05
N ALA A 18 -2.96 16.69 3.06
CA ALA A 18 -3.81 17.53 2.21
C ALA A 18 -5.14 17.89 2.89
N GLY A 19 -5.36 17.44 4.12
CA GLY A 19 -6.61 17.69 4.85
C GLY A 19 -7.77 16.85 4.34
N ARG A 20 -7.50 15.77 3.62
CA ARG A 20 -8.53 14.87 3.11
C ARG A 20 -8.76 13.70 4.06
N ASP A 21 -9.99 13.22 4.12
CA ASP A 21 -10.34 12.02 4.86
C ASP A 21 -9.96 10.80 4.02
N PRO A 22 -8.95 10.00 4.41
CA PRO A 22 -8.56 8.83 3.62
C PRO A 22 -9.69 7.81 3.49
N VAL A 23 -10.51 7.67 4.51
CA VAL A 23 -11.60 6.68 4.51
C VAL A 23 -12.62 6.99 3.42
N ALA A 24 -13.14 8.22 3.41
CA ALA A 24 -14.12 8.64 2.40
C ALA A 24 -13.51 8.62 0.99
N THR A 25 -12.27 9.13 0.86
CA THR A 25 -11.60 9.23 -0.43
C THR A 25 -11.37 7.85 -1.05
N LEU A 26 -10.84 6.90 -0.29
CA LEU A 26 -10.58 5.55 -0.78
C LEU A 26 -11.88 4.78 -1.04
N TYR A 27 -12.86 4.93 -0.15
CA TYR A 27 -14.15 4.27 -0.32
C TYR A 27 -14.83 4.68 -1.63
N ASP A 28 -14.90 5.99 -1.90
CA ASP A 28 -15.52 6.51 -3.11
C ASP A 28 -14.81 6.02 -4.37
N TRP A 29 -13.47 6.04 -4.35
CA TRP A 29 -12.67 5.55 -5.47
C TRP A 29 -12.95 4.08 -5.78
N ALA A 30 -12.98 3.26 -4.74
CA ALA A 30 -13.20 1.82 -4.88
C ALA A 30 -14.61 1.51 -5.37
N GLU A 31 -15.61 2.20 -4.82
CA GLU A 31 -17.01 1.99 -5.19
C GLU A 31 -17.27 2.35 -6.65
N GLU A 32 -16.74 3.47 -7.13
CA GLU A 32 -16.87 3.89 -8.53
C GLU A 32 -16.25 2.89 -9.51
N ARG A 33 -15.24 2.12 -9.09
CA ARG A 33 -14.47 1.21 -9.95
C ARG A 33 -14.74 -0.25 -9.67
N ASP A 34 -15.62 -0.55 -8.74
CA ASP A 34 -15.90 -1.92 -8.30
C ASP A 34 -14.59 -2.65 -7.93
N ARG A 35 -13.78 -1.99 -7.12
CA ARG A 35 -12.49 -2.52 -6.66
C ARG A 35 -12.51 -2.68 -5.14
N SER A 36 -11.70 -3.59 -4.65
CA SER A 36 -11.48 -3.76 -3.22
C SER A 36 -10.02 -3.50 -2.88
N PHE A 37 -9.75 -3.29 -1.59
CA PHE A 37 -8.40 -2.98 -1.12
C PHE A 37 -7.78 -4.15 -0.37
N ALA A 38 -6.45 -4.20 -0.42
CA ALA A 38 -5.64 -5.07 0.40
C ALA A 38 -4.80 -4.24 1.36
N ILE A 39 -4.38 -4.85 2.45
CA ILE A 39 -3.55 -4.23 3.48
C ILE A 39 -2.49 -5.23 3.93
N CYS A 40 -1.32 -4.75 4.28
CA CYS A 40 -0.31 -5.54 4.96
C CYS A 40 0.15 -4.84 6.23
N GLY A 41 0.79 -5.57 7.13
CA GLY A 41 1.21 -5.04 8.43
C GLY A 41 2.13 -3.83 8.32
N MET A 42 2.99 -3.79 7.33
CA MET A 42 3.90 -2.65 7.14
C MET A 42 3.15 -1.35 6.86
N VAL A 43 2.15 -1.39 5.99
CA VAL A 43 1.33 -0.19 5.69
C VAL A 43 0.56 0.24 6.93
N ARG A 44 -0.06 -0.72 7.62
CA ARG A 44 -0.80 -0.45 8.84
C ARG A 44 0.08 0.25 9.87
N LEU A 45 1.28 -0.26 10.09
CA LEU A 45 2.23 0.29 11.04
C LEU A 45 2.64 1.72 10.66
N GLU A 46 3.05 1.91 9.41
CA GLU A 46 3.55 3.21 8.95
C GLU A 46 2.48 4.30 9.00
N VAL A 47 1.26 3.96 8.61
CA VAL A 47 0.15 4.93 8.58
C VAL A 47 -0.33 5.23 10.00
N LEU A 48 -0.66 4.21 10.79
CA LEU A 48 -1.29 4.42 12.09
C LEU A 48 -0.35 5.04 13.11
N ARG A 49 0.94 4.76 13.05
CA ARG A 49 1.90 5.40 13.96
C ARG A 49 1.99 6.91 13.79
N GLY A 50 1.67 7.40 12.60
CA GLY A 50 1.75 8.82 12.27
C GLY A 50 0.48 9.61 12.57
N ILE A 51 -0.62 8.96 12.91
CA ILE A 51 -1.89 9.63 13.20
C ILE A 51 -1.99 9.90 14.70
N LYS A 52 -1.95 11.17 15.09
CA LYS A 52 -1.96 11.58 16.51
C LYS A 52 -3.35 11.62 17.10
N ALA A 53 -4.35 12.07 16.33
CA ALA A 53 -5.73 12.18 16.82
C ALA A 53 -6.34 10.79 16.92
N LEU A 54 -6.76 10.42 18.14
CA LEU A 54 -7.29 9.08 18.41
C LEU A 54 -8.49 8.74 17.53
N LYS A 55 -9.39 9.67 17.34
CA LYS A 55 -10.60 9.45 16.55
C LYS A 55 -10.28 9.17 15.08
N ALA A 56 -9.37 9.95 14.49
CA ALA A 56 -8.90 9.74 13.12
C ALA A 56 -8.19 8.39 12.99
N ARG A 57 -7.36 8.04 13.97
CA ARG A 57 -6.64 6.76 14.00
C ARG A 57 -7.61 5.58 14.02
N GLN A 58 -8.62 5.63 14.87
CA GLN A 58 -9.65 4.59 14.95
C GLN A 58 -10.41 4.44 13.63
N ARG A 59 -10.75 5.56 13.00
CA ARG A 59 -11.47 5.57 11.74
C ARG A 59 -10.66 4.88 10.63
N VAL A 60 -9.39 5.23 10.49
CA VAL A 60 -8.51 4.63 9.48
C VAL A 60 -8.26 3.15 9.80
N SER A 61 -8.02 2.82 11.07
CA SER A 61 -7.82 1.44 11.51
C SER A 61 -9.04 0.56 11.18
N SER A 62 -10.24 1.08 11.40
CA SER A 62 -11.48 0.35 11.09
C SER A 62 -11.63 0.09 9.58
N LEU A 63 -11.24 1.04 8.74
CA LEU A 63 -11.20 0.82 7.30
C LEU A 63 -10.22 -0.31 6.94
N MET A 64 -9.03 -0.28 7.53
CA MET A 64 -8.00 -1.31 7.28
C MET A 64 -8.47 -2.70 7.72
N ASP A 65 -9.26 -2.78 8.79
CA ASP A 65 -9.75 -4.05 9.33
C ASP A 65 -10.69 -4.79 8.37
N VAL A 66 -11.33 -4.09 7.45
CA VAL A 66 -12.24 -4.72 6.45
C VAL A 66 -11.56 -4.99 5.13
N MET A 67 -10.31 -4.63 4.97
CA MET A 67 -9.52 -4.92 3.76
C MET A 67 -9.04 -6.37 3.76
N VAL A 68 -8.70 -6.87 2.57
CA VAL A 68 -8.06 -8.18 2.44
C VAL A 68 -6.67 -8.09 3.05
N ASN A 69 -6.43 -8.83 4.12
CA ASN A 69 -5.13 -8.80 4.81
C ASN A 69 -4.16 -9.79 4.20
N VAL A 70 -2.97 -9.31 3.86
CA VAL A 70 -1.87 -10.18 3.44
C VAL A 70 -1.00 -10.45 4.66
N PRO A 71 -0.90 -11.70 5.13
CA PRO A 71 -0.14 -12.00 6.34
C PRO A 71 1.37 -11.81 6.14
N SER A 72 2.03 -11.31 7.18
CA SER A 72 3.49 -11.13 7.22
C SER A 72 4.14 -12.37 7.84
N ASP A 73 3.93 -13.53 7.24
CA ASP A 73 4.46 -14.81 7.70
C ASP A 73 5.86 -15.07 7.13
N ASN A 74 6.43 -16.24 7.44
CA ASN A 74 7.77 -16.60 6.99
C ASN A 74 7.87 -16.66 5.46
N ARG A 75 6.81 -17.06 4.76
CA ARG A 75 6.79 -17.07 3.30
C ARG A 75 6.93 -15.67 2.74
N LEU A 76 6.27 -14.71 3.36
CA LEU A 76 6.38 -13.31 2.93
C LEU A 76 7.79 -12.78 3.12
N TRP A 77 8.38 -13.02 4.28
CA TRP A 77 9.74 -12.57 4.58
C TRP A 77 10.75 -13.18 3.62
N LYS A 78 10.59 -14.45 3.30
CA LYS A 78 11.45 -15.12 2.31
C LYS A 78 11.30 -14.48 0.93
N SER A 79 10.07 -14.23 0.49
CA SER A 79 9.80 -13.58 -0.79
C SER A 79 10.39 -12.17 -0.85
N ALA A 80 10.21 -11.39 0.21
CA ALA A 80 10.78 -10.04 0.30
C ALA A 80 12.30 -10.07 0.29
N THR A 81 12.91 -11.04 0.97
CA THR A 81 14.36 -11.21 0.99
C THR A 81 14.91 -11.54 -0.40
N ASP A 82 14.27 -12.47 -1.11
CA ASP A 82 14.67 -12.84 -2.47
C ASP A 82 14.50 -11.66 -3.44
N LEU A 83 13.41 -10.91 -3.28
CA LEU A 83 13.15 -9.70 -4.08
C LEU A 83 14.25 -8.65 -3.85
N ALA A 84 14.62 -8.42 -2.60
CA ALA A 84 15.69 -7.48 -2.24
C ALA A 84 17.01 -7.90 -2.88
N TRP A 85 17.35 -9.17 -2.77
CA TRP A 85 18.58 -9.70 -3.32
C TRP A 85 18.63 -9.51 -4.84
N ASN A 86 17.54 -9.84 -5.53
CA ASN A 86 17.44 -9.68 -6.98
C ASN A 86 17.54 -8.23 -7.42
N MET A 87 16.86 -7.33 -6.71
CA MET A 87 16.89 -5.89 -7.04
C MET A 87 18.28 -5.31 -6.83
N ASP A 88 18.96 -5.69 -5.75
CA ASP A 88 20.32 -5.24 -5.47
C ASP A 88 21.28 -5.68 -6.59
N ARG A 89 21.12 -6.92 -7.09
CA ARG A 89 21.95 -7.43 -8.22
C ARG A 89 21.74 -6.63 -9.50
N LYS A 90 20.58 -6.02 -9.66
CA LYS A 90 20.27 -5.15 -10.81
C LYS A 90 20.67 -3.69 -10.58
N GLY A 91 21.28 -3.39 -9.45
CA GLY A 91 21.67 -2.03 -9.09
C GLY A 91 20.53 -1.13 -8.70
N LYS A 92 19.39 -1.69 -8.30
CA LYS A 92 18.18 -0.95 -7.94
C LYS A 92 17.82 -1.26 -6.50
N VAL A 93 18.49 -0.57 -5.57
CA VAL A 93 18.27 -0.73 -4.13
C VAL A 93 16.95 -0.10 -3.74
N ILE A 94 16.05 -0.92 -3.17
CA ILE A 94 14.73 -0.49 -2.73
C ILE A 94 14.67 -0.59 -1.20
N PRO A 95 14.13 0.44 -0.51
CA PRO A 95 14.01 0.39 0.95
C PRO A 95 13.23 -0.85 1.43
N GLY A 96 13.63 -1.38 2.60
CA GLY A 96 13.02 -2.58 3.16
C GLY A 96 11.51 -2.53 3.29
N PRO A 97 10.92 -1.46 3.83
CA PRO A 97 9.46 -1.35 3.90
C PRO A 97 8.77 -1.46 2.54
N ASP A 98 9.32 -0.85 1.50
CA ASP A 98 8.76 -0.92 0.14
C ASP A 98 8.84 -2.34 -0.42
N LEU A 99 9.91 -3.07 -0.11
CA LEU A 99 10.04 -4.47 -0.51
C LEU A 99 8.97 -5.35 0.12
N VAL A 100 8.65 -5.12 1.38
CA VAL A 100 7.60 -5.86 2.08
C VAL A 100 6.23 -5.57 1.45
N ILE A 101 5.96 -4.32 1.14
CA ILE A 101 4.71 -3.91 0.48
C ILE A 101 4.61 -4.55 -0.90
N ALA A 102 5.69 -4.49 -1.68
CA ALA A 102 5.74 -5.10 -3.02
C ALA A 102 5.56 -6.61 -2.97
N ALA A 103 6.25 -7.29 -2.06
CA ALA A 103 6.12 -8.73 -1.88
C ALA A 103 4.69 -9.13 -1.48
N SER A 104 4.06 -8.32 -0.64
CA SER A 104 2.66 -8.53 -0.24
C SER A 104 1.71 -8.43 -1.42
N ALA A 105 1.89 -7.41 -2.25
CA ALA A 105 1.08 -7.22 -3.45
C ALA A 105 1.28 -8.36 -4.45
N LEU A 106 2.53 -8.77 -4.69
CA LEU A 106 2.84 -9.88 -5.60
C LEU A 106 2.20 -11.19 -5.14
N ARG A 107 2.23 -11.44 -3.82
CA ARG A 107 1.65 -12.66 -3.24
C ARG A 107 0.15 -12.75 -3.49
N LEU A 108 -0.56 -11.63 -3.40
CA LEU A 108 -2.01 -11.57 -3.60
C LEU A 108 -2.40 -11.39 -5.07
N GLY A 109 -1.47 -11.00 -5.92
CA GLY A 109 -1.78 -10.58 -7.28
C GLY A 109 -2.45 -9.22 -7.33
N ALA A 110 -2.17 -8.37 -6.33
CA ALA A 110 -2.75 -7.03 -6.23
C ALA A 110 -1.95 -6.00 -7.02
N THR A 111 -2.63 -4.92 -7.38
CA THR A 111 -1.98 -3.71 -7.92
C THR A 111 -1.57 -2.83 -6.74
N VAL A 112 -0.39 -2.21 -6.80
CA VAL A 112 0.03 -1.22 -5.80
C VAL A 112 -0.37 0.17 -6.27
N MET A 113 -1.07 0.92 -5.41
CA MET A 113 -1.30 2.35 -5.61
C MET A 113 -0.24 3.12 -4.83
N THR A 114 0.60 3.86 -5.53
CA THR A 114 1.70 4.60 -4.91
C THR A 114 2.12 5.77 -5.78
N SER A 115 2.67 6.80 -5.15
CA SER A 115 3.36 7.89 -5.84
C SER A 115 4.88 7.69 -5.88
N ASP A 116 5.39 6.60 -5.31
CA ASP A 116 6.82 6.31 -5.24
C ASP A 116 7.27 5.56 -6.49
N ALA A 117 8.27 6.12 -7.18
CA ALA A 117 8.82 5.54 -8.42
C ALA A 117 9.58 4.22 -8.19
N HIS A 118 9.99 3.90 -6.96
CA HIS A 118 10.70 2.66 -6.66
C HIS A 118 9.94 1.42 -7.11
N PHE A 119 8.64 1.43 -6.96
CA PHE A 119 7.81 0.25 -7.28
C PHE A 119 7.79 -0.08 -8.77
N SER A 120 7.97 0.91 -9.64
CA SER A 120 7.95 0.68 -11.10
C SER A 120 9.13 -0.15 -11.59
N HIS A 121 10.19 -0.28 -10.79
CA HIS A 121 11.36 -1.10 -11.13
C HIS A 121 11.17 -2.59 -10.85
N ILE A 122 10.08 -2.95 -10.16
CA ILE A 122 9.84 -4.33 -9.75
C ILE A 122 9.09 -5.07 -10.84
N GLU A 123 9.75 -6.06 -11.44
CA GLU A 123 9.18 -6.87 -12.51
C GLU A 123 7.97 -7.67 -12.01
N GLY A 124 6.92 -7.68 -12.82
CA GLY A 124 5.70 -8.42 -12.50
C GLY A 124 4.73 -7.70 -11.58
N LEU A 125 5.11 -6.54 -11.03
CA LEU A 125 4.27 -5.75 -10.16
C LEU A 125 3.50 -4.70 -10.98
N ARG A 126 2.17 -4.71 -10.85
CA ARG A 126 1.33 -3.67 -11.44
C ARG A 126 1.26 -2.50 -10.48
N VAL A 127 1.48 -1.30 -11.01
CA VAL A 127 1.53 -0.07 -10.22
C VAL A 127 0.62 0.97 -10.85
N ILE A 128 -0.17 1.65 -10.03
CA ILE A 128 -0.99 2.79 -10.45
C ILE A 128 -0.68 3.98 -9.53
N ALA A 129 -0.80 5.17 -10.09
CA ALA A 129 -0.67 6.41 -9.32
C ALA A 129 -2.02 6.77 -8.71
N PRO A 130 -2.03 7.39 -7.51
CA PRO A 130 -3.27 7.97 -6.99
C PRO A 130 -3.73 9.13 -7.88
N PRO A 131 -5.04 9.41 -7.96
CA PRO A 131 -5.54 10.56 -8.72
C PRO A 131 -4.91 11.87 -8.24
N VAL A 132 -4.50 12.71 -9.19
CA VAL A 132 -3.76 13.95 -8.87
C VAL A 132 -4.61 14.94 -8.07
N ASP A 133 -5.92 14.94 -8.26
CA ASP A 133 -6.83 15.85 -7.57
C ASP A 133 -7.00 15.53 -6.08
N TRP A 134 -6.55 14.36 -5.63
CA TRP A 134 -6.60 13.99 -4.21
C TRP A 134 -5.72 14.90 -3.34
N PHE A 135 -4.71 15.51 -3.91
CA PHE A 135 -3.70 16.26 -3.17
C PHE A 135 -3.70 17.77 -3.45
N SER A 136 -4.68 18.23 -4.22
CA SER A 136 -4.80 19.65 -4.57
C SER A 136 -5.79 20.41 -3.69
#